data_656313734fa202632a2dec49e9e6f303
#
_entry.id   656313734fa202632a2dec49e9e6f303
#
_cell.length_a   1.000
_cell.length_b   1.000
_cell.length_c   1.000
_cell.angle_alpha   90.00
_cell.angle_beta   90.00
_cell.angle_gamma   90.00
#
_symmetry.space_group_name_H-M   'P 1'
#
loop_
_entity.id
_entity.type
_entity.pdbx_description
1 polymer ?
#
loop_
_entity_poly.entity_id
_entity_poly.type
_entity_poly.pdbx_seq_one_letter_code
_entity_poly.pdbx_strand_id
1 'polypeptide(L)'
;MNGRREFLKLSGSSALLAAAGCICPQCVSSRRPIRLRKLGTFDIFIVEANPIVFKGKLWLMEYIRWERPDKRYRGNDTGDSYFRFLDLGDMKTVTPAFGKGLHMGNAFVAGDRVIVTAVENWGKGRFYQIESEDLVRWSEPRVILEDPSWQGYNTTMCKADDHYVLSFELGRPRDIVGKPFTMFFAESADLKTWKLVKGARMGEDRYTGAPMLRHFGGWFYYFHLEGDYRYGFKTRVARSHDLKSWEFSPHVVLDYDPMDKMLYPVPTREFTDSEKAYIAGAKDVNASDLDMCEFKGKLICFYSWGNQRGNEFSALAEADCTEREFCESFFD
;
A
#
# COMPACT_ATOMS: atom_id res chain seq x y z
N MET A 1 -18.06 -85.40 -9.25
CA MET A 1 -18.29 -85.97 -10.59
C MET A 1 -17.80 -84.99 -11.62
N ASN A 2 -16.72 -85.40 -12.26
CA ASN A 2 -16.34 -85.24 -13.67
C ASN A 2 -16.57 -83.84 -14.31
N GLY A 3 -15.67 -83.22 -14.97
CA GLY A 3 -14.39 -83.66 -15.53
C GLY A 3 -14.10 -82.88 -16.81
N ARG A 4 -12.77 -82.72 -17.07
CA ARG A 4 -12.09 -82.49 -18.37
C ARG A 4 -12.16 -81.10 -18.99
N ARG A 5 -11.02 -80.36 -19.03
CA ARG A 5 -9.84 -80.42 -19.95
C ARG A 5 -10.21 -80.43 -21.44
N GLU A 6 -9.72 -79.38 -22.14
CA GLU A 6 -8.86 -79.44 -23.36
C GLU A 6 -8.53 -77.96 -23.81
N PHE A 7 -7.43 -77.60 -23.92
CA PHE A 7 -6.18 -77.51 -24.69
C PHE A 7 -6.31 -76.81 -26.07
N LEU A 8 -5.52 -75.79 -26.21
CA LEU A 8 -4.73 -75.30 -27.34
C LEU A 8 -5.42 -74.51 -28.49
N LYS A 9 -5.06 -73.28 -28.79
CA LYS A 9 -4.00 -73.00 -29.77
C LYS A 9 -3.58 -71.52 -29.77
N LEU A 10 -2.27 -71.26 -29.83
CA LEU A 10 -1.62 -70.02 -30.08
C LEU A 10 -1.97 -69.45 -31.45
N SER A 11 -2.21 -68.12 -31.49
CA SER A 11 -1.84 -67.26 -32.63
C SER A 11 -1.45 -65.88 -32.11
N GLY A 12 -0.26 -65.52 -32.43
CA GLY A 12 0.33 -64.21 -31.97
C GLY A 12 -0.31 -63.05 -32.71
N SER A 13 -0.50 -61.98 -31.96
CA SER A 13 -0.67 -60.63 -32.50
C SER A 13 0.02 -59.67 -31.56
N SER A 14 1.03 -59.05 -32.12
CA SER A 14 1.81 -57.98 -31.46
C SER A 14 0.90 -56.82 -31.14
N ALA A 15 0.58 -56.63 -29.86
CA ALA A 15 -0.05 -55.40 -29.40
C ALA A 15 1.04 -54.39 -29.04
N LEU A 16 1.12 -53.30 -29.81
CA LEU A 16 1.87 -52.09 -29.44
C LEU A 16 1.27 -51.57 -28.12
N LEU A 17 2.05 -51.66 -27.07
CA LEU A 17 1.78 -50.86 -25.84
C LEU A 17 2.05 -49.40 -26.14
N ALA A 18 0.99 -48.63 -26.38
CA ALA A 18 1.03 -47.17 -26.27
C ALA A 18 1.21 -46.84 -24.79
N ALA A 19 2.41 -46.40 -24.42
CA ALA A 19 2.64 -45.81 -23.11
C ALA A 19 1.84 -44.50 -23.02
N ALA A 20 0.66 -44.56 -22.43
CA ALA A 20 -0.02 -43.37 -21.96
C ALA A 20 0.80 -42.81 -20.82
N GLY A 21 1.66 -41.83 -21.16
CA GLY A 21 2.30 -41.00 -20.17
C GLY A 21 1.24 -40.26 -19.36
N CYS A 22 1.02 -40.71 -18.14
CA CYS A 22 0.35 -39.89 -17.13
C CYS A 22 1.18 -38.63 -16.98
N ILE A 23 0.74 -37.54 -17.61
CA ILE A 23 1.18 -36.21 -17.28
C ILE A 23 0.65 -35.97 -15.87
N CYS A 24 1.49 -36.23 -14.89
CA CYS A 24 1.26 -35.83 -13.53
C CYS A 24 1.02 -34.29 -13.60
N PRO A 25 -0.11 -33.76 -13.11
CA PRO A 25 -0.24 -32.33 -13.00
C PRO A 25 0.95 -31.92 -12.13
N GLN A 26 1.83 -31.10 -12.72
CA GLN A 26 2.97 -30.53 -12.01
C GLN A 26 2.40 -29.99 -10.71
N CYS A 27 2.91 -30.49 -9.58
CA CYS A 27 2.74 -29.86 -8.30
C CYS A 27 3.32 -28.44 -8.48
N VAL A 28 2.47 -27.50 -8.77
CA VAL A 28 2.81 -26.08 -8.63
C VAL A 28 3.10 -25.94 -7.15
N SER A 29 4.38 -25.93 -6.82
CA SER A 29 4.85 -25.58 -5.50
C SER A 29 4.42 -24.15 -5.30
N SER A 30 3.25 -23.93 -4.69
CA SER A 30 2.82 -22.60 -4.31
C SER A 30 3.83 -22.11 -3.27
N ARG A 31 4.79 -21.35 -3.71
CA ARG A 31 5.70 -20.65 -2.79
C ARG A 31 4.82 -19.78 -1.90
N ARG A 32 5.03 -19.86 -0.59
CA ARG A 32 4.34 -18.96 0.33
C ARG A 32 4.84 -17.55 0.08
N PRO A 33 3.94 -16.54 0.04
CA PRO A 33 4.36 -15.16 -0.15
C PRO A 33 5.34 -14.73 0.96
N ILE A 34 6.21 -13.80 0.61
CA ILE A 34 7.15 -13.19 1.55
C ILE A 34 6.33 -12.49 2.64
N ARG A 35 6.71 -12.73 3.89
CA ARG A 35 6.03 -12.14 5.05
C ARG A 35 6.82 -10.98 5.61
N LEU A 36 6.11 -9.92 5.95
CA LEU A 36 6.65 -8.81 6.70
C LEU A 36 6.89 -9.22 8.16
N ARG A 37 8.07 -8.94 8.67
CA ARG A 37 8.37 -9.02 10.10
C ARG A 37 7.98 -7.73 10.77
N LYS A 38 6.93 -7.74 11.56
CA LYS A 38 6.48 -6.58 12.33
C LYS A 38 7.47 -6.23 13.42
N LEU A 39 7.72 -4.95 13.61
CA LEU A 39 8.66 -4.42 14.60
C LEU A 39 7.96 -3.64 15.73
N GLY A 40 6.68 -3.33 15.56
CA GLY A 40 5.84 -2.69 16.55
C GLY A 40 5.48 -1.24 16.25
N THR A 41 4.78 -0.63 17.18
CA THR A 41 4.32 0.76 17.12
C THR A 41 5.49 1.74 17.12
N PHE A 42 5.53 2.55 16.07
CA PHE A 42 6.52 3.60 15.88
C PHE A 42 6.06 4.93 16.47
N ASP A 43 4.78 5.25 16.29
CA ASP A 43 4.18 6.48 16.80
C ASP A 43 2.66 6.35 16.96
N ILE A 44 2.05 7.32 17.65
CA ILE A 44 0.60 7.41 17.83
C ILE A 44 0.05 8.59 17.05
N PHE A 45 -1.19 8.44 16.52
CA PHE A 45 -1.90 9.45 15.73
C PHE A 45 -1.24 9.87 14.41
N ILE A 46 -0.21 9.16 13.96
CA ILE A 46 0.31 9.24 12.60
C ILE A 46 -0.27 8.08 11.80
N VAL A 47 -0.85 8.38 10.67
CA VAL A 47 -1.34 7.44 9.66
C VAL A 47 -0.87 7.91 8.30
N GLU A 48 -0.96 7.08 7.27
CA GLU A 48 -0.58 7.46 5.92
C GLU A 48 0.89 7.96 5.87
N ALA A 49 1.78 7.22 6.54
CA ALA A 49 3.20 7.52 6.58
C ALA A 49 3.94 6.83 5.42
N ASN A 50 4.71 7.60 4.65
CA ASN A 50 5.43 7.08 3.48
C ASN A 50 6.93 7.01 3.72
N PRO A 51 7.57 5.85 3.72
CA PRO A 51 9.02 5.75 3.66
C PRO A 51 9.52 6.00 2.22
N ILE A 52 10.54 6.81 2.06
CA ILE A 52 11.20 7.05 0.78
C ILE A 52 12.72 7.02 0.91
N VAL A 53 13.41 6.69 -0.16
CA VAL A 53 14.87 6.87 -0.26
C VAL A 53 15.15 8.08 -1.14
N PHE A 54 15.70 9.12 -0.56
CA PHE A 54 16.06 10.33 -1.28
C PHE A 54 17.48 10.78 -0.96
N LYS A 55 18.29 11.00 -2.01
CA LYS A 55 19.73 11.36 -1.91
C LYS A 55 20.52 10.43 -0.98
N GLY A 56 20.25 9.12 -1.09
CA GLY A 56 20.94 8.07 -0.32
C GLY A 56 20.55 7.95 1.14
N LYS A 57 19.56 8.69 1.60
CA LYS A 57 19.02 8.62 2.95
C LYS A 57 17.60 8.07 2.96
N LEU A 58 17.25 7.40 4.05
CA LEU A 58 15.91 6.90 4.31
C LEU A 58 15.12 7.95 5.09
N TRP A 59 14.00 8.39 4.52
CA TRP A 59 13.11 9.39 5.09
C TRP A 59 11.72 8.82 5.28
N LEU A 60 11.02 9.28 6.30
CA LEU A 60 9.59 9.03 6.50
C LEU A 60 8.82 10.33 6.30
N MET A 61 7.94 10.38 5.31
CA MET A 61 6.95 11.44 5.24
C MET A 61 5.88 11.19 6.30
N GLU A 62 5.67 12.18 7.15
CA GLU A 62 4.64 12.18 8.17
C GLU A 62 3.52 13.14 7.78
N TYR A 63 2.29 12.64 7.78
CA TYR A 63 1.08 13.45 7.66
C TYR A 63 0.59 13.83 9.05
N ILE A 64 0.65 15.11 9.40
CA ILE A 64 0.28 15.65 10.70
C ILE A 64 -1.12 16.26 10.62
N ARG A 65 -2.06 15.67 11.32
CA ARG A 65 -3.47 16.10 11.33
C ARG A 65 -3.74 17.05 12.49
N TRP A 66 -4.34 18.20 12.20
CA TRP A 66 -4.69 19.18 13.23
C TRP A 66 -5.81 18.71 14.16
N GLU A 67 -6.74 17.91 13.64
CA GLU A 67 -7.88 17.37 14.37
C GLU A 67 -7.54 16.27 15.38
N ARG A 68 -6.28 15.78 15.36
CA ARG A 68 -5.84 14.76 16.29
C ARG A 68 -5.64 15.32 17.69
N PRO A 69 -6.04 14.59 18.74
CA PRO A 69 -5.95 15.07 20.12
C PRO A 69 -4.52 15.14 20.65
N ASP A 70 -3.56 14.51 20.02
CA ASP A 70 -2.18 14.51 20.47
C ASP A 70 -1.51 15.85 20.27
N LYS A 71 -1.23 16.53 21.38
CA LYS A 71 -0.61 17.85 21.37
C LYS A 71 0.84 17.87 20.89
N ARG A 72 1.54 16.74 20.81
CA ARG A 72 2.92 16.67 20.28
C ARG A 72 3.01 17.13 18.85
N TYR A 73 1.95 16.89 18.08
CA TYR A 73 1.89 17.22 16.66
C TYR A 73 1.13 18.51 16.36
N ARG A 74 0.50 19.11 17.36
CA ARG A 74 -0.15 20.42 17.24
C ARG A 74 0.84 21.58 17.28
N GLY A 75 2.10 21.34 17.04
CA GLY A 75 3.17 22.32 17.11
C GLY A 75 3.25 23.26 15.92
N ASN A 76 2.22 23.36 15.08
CA ASN A 76 2.10 24.45 14.15
C ASN A 76 0.98 25.37 14.66
N ASP A 77 1.25 26.61 14.80
CA ASP A 77 0.32 27.65 15.26
C ASP A 77 -0.80 27.94 14.25
N THR A 78 -0.89 27.14 13.19
CA THR A 78 -1.78 27.37 12.06
C THR A 78 -3.12 26.67 12.17
N GLY A 79 -3.23 25.63 13.00
CA GLY A 79 -4.43 24.81 13.14
C GLY A 79 -4.76 23.95 11.93
N ASP A 80 -3.88 23.87 10.92
CA ASP A 80 -4.08 23.09 9.71
C ASP A 80 -3.23 21.83 9.69
N SER A 81 -3.65 20.83 8.90
CA SER A 81 -2.81 19.69 8.57
C SER A 81 -1.60 20.11 7.74
N TYR A 82 -0.54 19.33 7.80
CA TYR A 82 0.69 19.56 7.03
C TYR A 82 1.50 18.27 6.91
N PHE A 83 2.54 18.30 6.09
CA PHE A 83 3.50 17.22 5.94
C PHE A 83 4.89 17.66 6.42
N ARG A 84 5.70 16.69 6.80
CA ARG A 84 7.13 16.86 7.08
C ARG A 84 7.85 15.54 6.84
N PHE A 85 9.18 15.57 6.77
CA PHE A 85 9.99 14.36 6.71
C PHE A 85 10.81 14.19 7.98
N LEU A 86 10.87 12.96 8.47
CA LEU A 86 11.78 12.51 9.52
C LEU A 86 12.92 11.71 8.89
N ASP A 87 14.18 12.04 9.18
CA ASP A 87 15.33 11.21 8.82
C ASP A 87 15.34 9.94 9.69
N LEU A 88 15.09 8.77 9.07
CA LEU A 88 15.08 7.49 9.79
C LEU A 88 16.49 6.98 10.12
N GLY A 89 17.53 7.61 9.58
CA GLY A 89 18.91 7.25 9.91
C GLY A 89 19.33 7.73 11.29
N ASP A 90 18.89 8.91 11.71
CA ASP A 90 19.17 9.46 13.03
C ASP A 90 17.92 9.54 13.93
N MET A 91 16.73 9.42 13.33
CA MET A 91 15.42 9.52 14.00
C MET A 91 15.24 10.82 14.81
N LYS A 92 15.91 11.89 14.43
CA LYS A 92 15.95 13.19 15.10
C LYS A 92 15.68 14.34 14.15
N THR A 93 16.32 14.30 12.98
CA THR A 93 16.24 15.38 12.00
C THR A 93 14.87 15.39 11.37
N VAL A 94 14.15 16.48 11.57
CA VAL A 94 12.83 16.74 10.98
C VAL A 94 12.93 17.94 10.06
N THR A 95 12.38 17.84 8.84
CA THR A 95 12.34 18.95 7.89
C THR A 95 11.30 19.99 8.29
N PRO A 96 11.38 21.22 7.76
CA PRO A 96 10.30 22.19 7.90
C PRO A 96 8.96 21.62 7.41
N ALA A 97 7.86 22.07 8.03
CA ALA A 97 6.51 21.73 7.62
C ALA A 97 6.20 22.32 6.23
N PHE A 98 5.45 21.55 5.42
CA PHE A 98 5.02 21.97 4.08
C PHE A 98 3.61 21.46 3.77
N GLY A 99 3.02 21.91 2.65
CA GLY A 99 1.70 21.44 2.21
C GLY A 99 0.58 21.75 3.20
N LYS A 100 0.64 22.94 3.85
CA LYS A 100 -0.36 23.40 4.81
C LYS A 100 -1.77 23.35 4.23
N GLY A 101 -2.71 22.74 4.96
CA GLY A 101 -4.10 22.57 4.56
C GLY A 101 -4.34 21.45 3.54
N LEU A 102 -3.28 20.72 3.13
CA LEU A 102 -3.41 19.52 2.33
C LEU A 102 -3.48 18.27 3.23
N HIS A 103 -4.11 17.23 2.71
CA HIS A 103 -4.43 16.00 3.43
C HIS A 103 -4.07 14.76 2.63
N MET A 104 -3.87 13.62 3.33
CA MET A 104 -3.75 12.28 2.76
C MET A 104 -2.74 12.23 1.60
N GLY A 105 -1.57 12.83 1.85
CA GLY A 105 -0.51 12.92 0.86
C GLY A 105 0.29 11.64 0.72
N ASN A 106 0.84 11.44 -0.48
CA ASN A 106 1.79 10.38 -0.79
C ASN A 106 3.02 10.96 -1.49
N ALA A 107 4.20 10.51 -1.07
CA ALA A 107 5.48 10.96 -1.62
C ALA A 107 6.04 9.96 -2.64
N PHE A 108 6.52 10.48 -3.76
CA PHE A 108 7.16 9.73 -4.84
C PHE A 108 8.49 10.37 -5.23
N VAL A 109 9.54 9.56 -5.38
CA VAL A 109 10.86 10.04 -5.79
C VAL A 109 10.99 9.97 -7.31
N ALA A 110 11.12 11.12 -7.95
CA ALA A 110 11.29 11.27 -9.38
C ALA A 110 12.70 11.82 -9.71
N GLY A 111 13.68 10.93 -9.82
CA GLY A 111 15.07 11.31 -10.06
C GLY A 111 15.67 12.09 -8.89
N ASP A 112 15.97 13.36 -9.11
CA ASP A 112 16.61 14.26 -8.14
C ASP A 112 15.62 15.08 -7.29
N ARG A 113 14.32 14.82 -7.42
CA ARG A 113 13.26 15.52 -6.68
C ARG A 113 12.24 14.57 -6.07
N VAL A 114 11.55 15.05 -5.05
CA VAL A 114 10.41 14.41 -4.43
C VAL A 114 9.14 15.12 -4.87
N ILE A 115 8.18 14.33 -5.32
CA ILE A 115 6.83 14.77 -5.68
C ILE A 115 5.90 14.32 -4.56
N VAL A 116 5.09 15.22 -4.02
CA VAL A 116 4.01 14.87 -3.11
C VAL A 116 2.69 15.21 -3.76
N THR A 117 1.80 14.23 -3.85
CA THR A 117 0.41 14.42 -4.25
C THR A 117 -0.49 14.36 -3.04
N ALA A 118 -1.49 15.19 -2.99
CA ALA A 118 -2.40 15.31 -1.83
C ALA A 118 -3.75 15.88 -2.25
N VAL A 119 -4.72 15.83 -1.37
CA VAL A 119 -6.06 16.38 -1.57
C VAL A 119 -6.28 17.62 -0.71
N GLU A 120 -7.09 18.55 -1.21
CA GLU A 120 -7.54 19.72 -0.46
C GLU A 120 -8.66 19.32 0.50
N ASN A 121 -8.52 19.61 1.79
CA ASN A 121 -9.54 19.33 2.79
C ASN A 121 -10.22 17.94 2.64
N TRP A 122 -10.75 17.39 3.67
CA TRP A 122 -11.42 16.10 3.60
C TRP A 122 -12.56 16.08 2.55
N GLY A 123 -12.36 15.22 1.51
CA GLY A 123 -13.39 14.97 0.51
C GLY A 123 -13.73 16.15 -0.38
N LYS A 124 -12.79 16.99 -0.75
CA LYS A 124 -12.93 17.96 -1.83
C LYS A 124 -12.45 17.39 -3.15
N GLY A 125 -12.86 18.00 -4.27
CA GLY A 125 -12.62 17.49 -5.62
C GLY A 125 -11.33 17.92 -6.28
N ARG A 126 -10.34 18.41 -5.52
CA ARG A 126 -9.05 18.86 -6.06
C ARG A 126 -7.91 18.03 -5.53
N PHE A 127 -7.09 17.58 -6.45
CA PHE A 127 -5.82 16.92 -6.15
C PHE A 127 -4.67 17.84 -6.52
N TYR A 128 -3.71 17.94 -5.64
CA TYR A 128 -2.56 18.84 -5.75
C TYR A 128 -1.28 18.05 -5.89
N GLN A 129 -0.29 18.69 -6.50
CA GLN A 129 1.10 18.27 -6.55
C GLN A 129 1.97 19.40 -6.05
N ILE A 130 2.96 19.05 -5.21
CA ILE A 130 4.04 19.90 -4.74
C ILE A 130 5.37 19.18 -4.91
N GLU A 131 6.45 19.91 -5.13
CA GLU A 131 7.75 19.34 -5.50
C GLU A 131 8.89 19.96 -4.67
N SER A 132 9.91 19.16 -4.38
CA SER A 132 11.13 19.62 -3.71
C SER A 132 12.36 18.87 -4.21
N GLU A 133 13.48 19.57 -4.32
CA GLU A 133 14.79 18.98 -4.61
C GLU A 133 15.64 18.77 -3.35
N ASP A 134 15.20 19.25 -2.19
CA ASP A 134 15.99 19.24 -0.95
C ASP A 134 15.18 18.86 0.32
N LEU A 135 13.89 18.62 0.21
CA LEU A 135 12.92 18.39 1.29
C LEU A 135 12.74 19.59 2.24
N VAL A 136 13.29 20.74 1.89
CA VAL A 136 13.25 21.97 2.71
C VAL A 136 12.45 23.04 2.01
N ARG A 137 12.73 23.28 0.73
CA ARG A 137 12.04 24.26 -0.11
C ARG A 137 11.09 23.52 -1.04
N TRP A 138 9.84 23.90 -1.00
CA TRP A 138 8.76 23.30 -1.76
C TRP A 138 8.15 24.28 -2.75
N SER A 139 7.73 23.79 -3.90
CA SER A 139 6.94 24.57 -4.84
C SER A 139 5.59 24.97 -4.24
N GLU A 140 4.95 25.98 -4.82
CA GLU A 140 3.54 26.22 -4.56
C GLU A 140 2.70 25.02 -5.00
N PRO A 141 1.60 24.68 -4.28
CA PRO A 141 0.69 23.63 -4.65
C PRO A 141 0.04 23.88 -6.02
N ARG A 142 0.15 22.91 -6.93
CA ARG A 142 -0.46 22.98 -8.26
C ARG A 142 -1.59 21.97 -8.37
N VAL A 143 -2.78 22.41 -8.79
CA VAL A 143 -3.89 21.51 -9.09
C VAL A 143 -3.51 20.63 -10.30
N ILE A 144 -3.63 19.34 -10.15
CA ILE A 144 -3.32 18.34 -11.19
C ILE A 144 -4.57 17.65 -11.73
N LEU A 145 -5.58 17.47 -10.90
CA LEU A 145 -6.88 16.93 -11.25
C LEU A 145 -7.94 17.68 -10.46
N GLU A 146 -9.06 17.99 -11.09
CA GLU A 146 -10.21 18.58 -10.40
C GLU A 146 -11.54 18.22 -11.04
N ASP A 147 -12.53 18.02 -10.21
CA ASP A 147 -13.94 17.99 -10.56
C ASP A 147 -14.77 18.38 -9.32
N PRO A 148 -15.65 19.38 -9.40
CA PRO A 148 -16.42 19.85 -8.24
C PRO A 148 -17.41 18.80 -7.69
N SER A 149 -17.74 17.76 -8.45
CA SER A 149 -18.58 16.65 -8.02
C SER A 149 -17.82 15.58 -7.23
N TRP A 150 -16.49 15.57 -7.31
CA TRP A 150 -15.66 14.57 -6.66
C TRP A 150 -15.57 14.79 -5.16
N GLN A 151 -15.46 13.67 -4.46
CA GLN A 151 -15.07 13.61 -3.07
C GLN A 151 -13.78 12.76 -3.01
N GLY A 152 -12.64 13.45 -3.11
CA GLY A 152 -11.33 12.84 -3.21
C GLY A 152 -10.69 12.58 -1.85
N TYR A 153 -9.82 11.57 -1.80
CA TYR A 153 -9.08 11.15 -0.61
C TYR A 153 -7.64 10.77 -0.97
N ASN A 154 -7.18 9.63 -0.54
CA ASN A 154 -5.80 9.17 -0.68
C ASN A 154 -5.30 9.13 -2.13
N THR A 155 -4.01 9.38 -2.29
CA THR A 155 -3.29 9.26 -3.55
C THR A 155 -2.10 8.34 -3.41
N THR A 156 -1.68 7.73 -4.51
CA THR A 156 -0.39 7.03 -4.62
C THR A 156 0.10 7.10 -6.05
N MET A 157 1.41 7.07 -6.25
CA MET A 157 2.02 7.22 -7.57
C MET A 157 3.08 6.15 -7.80
N CYS A 158 3.18 5.67 -9.04
CA CYS A 158 4.33 4.89 -9.50
C CYS A 158 4.82 5.38 -10.85
N LYS A 159 6.04 4.97 -11.21
CA LYS A 159 6.54 5.07 -12.59
C LYS A 159 6.30 3.74 -13.27
N ALA A 160 5.57 3.76 -14.37
CA ALA A 160 5.43 2.65 -15.30
C ALA A 160 6.31 2.94 -16.52
N ASP A 161 7.17 2.02 -16.88
CA ASP A 161 8.14 2.11 -18.00
C ASP A 161 8.51 3.54 -18.45
N ASP A 162 7.69 4.15 -19.33
CA ASP A 162 7.92 5.45 -19.97
C ASP A 162 7.03 6.60 -19.43
N HIS A 163 6.10 6.31 -18.52
CA HIS A 163 5.17 7.30 -17.96
C HIS A 163 4.95 7.13 -16.48
N TYR A 164 4.20 8.05 -15.86
CA TYR A 164 3.81 8.01 -14.46
C TYR A 164 2.31 7.71 -14.35
N VAL A 165 1.95 6.95 -13.34
CA VAL A 165 0.56 6.64 -13.02
C VAL A 165 0.27 7.11 -11.61
N LEU A 166 -0.77 7.93 -11.48
CA LEU A 166 -1.38 8.37 -10.24
C LEU A 166 -2.66 7.57 -10.01
N SER A 167 -2.77 6.91 -8.88
CA SER A 167 -4.03 6.41 -8.37
C SER A 167 -4.58 7.39 -7.34
N PHE A 168 -5.88 7.60 -7.37
CA PHE A 168 -6.58 8.47 -6.43
C PHE A 168 -7.93 7.90 -6.06
N GLU A 169 -8.31 8.16 -4.83
CA GLU A 169 -9.48 7.58 -4.17
C GLU A 169 -10.67 8.52 -4.26
N LEU A 170 -11.83 8.02 -4.72
CA LEU A 170 -13.07 8.77 -4.73
C LEU A 170 -14.16 8.10 -3.90
N GLY A 171 -14.86 8.89 -3.09
CA GLY A 171 -16.07 8.49 -2.36
C GLY A 171 -17.36 8.97 -3.02
N ARG A 172 -17.28 9.90 -3.98
CA ARG A 172 -18.39 10.46 -4.78
C ARG A 172 -17.91 10.92 -6.14
N PRO A 173 -18.80 11.08 -7.15
CA PRO A 173 -20.26 10.86 -7.09
C PRO A 173 -20.66 9.38 -7.14
N ARG A 174 -21.89 9.07 -6.69
CA ARG A 174 -22.35 7.67 -6.51
C ARG A 174 -22.64 6.92 -7.80
N ASP A 175 -22.81 7.61 -8.91
CA ASP A 175 -23.02 7.02 -10.23
C ASP A 175 -21.75 6.47 -10.88
N ILE A 176 -20.57 6.95 -10.46
CA ILE A 176 -19.28 6.44 -10.95
C ILE A 176 -18.49 5.69 -9.89
N VAL A 177 -18.82 5.89 -8.61
CA VAL A 177 -18.19 5.21 -7.47
C VAL A 177 -19.12 4.09 -7.01
N GLY A 178 -18.65 2.85 -7.05
CA GLY A 178 -19.40 1.70 -6.57
C GLY A 178 -19.54 1.72 -5.06
N LYS A 179 -18.74 0.94 -4.36
CA LYS A 179 -18.59 1.11 -2.91
C LYS A 179 -17.55 2.20 -2.63
N PRO A 180 -17.78 3.05 -1.61
CA PRO A 180 -16.68 3.88 -1.15
C PRO A 180 -15.59 3.00 -0.54
N PHE A 181 -14.43 3.17 -0.87
CA PHE A 181 -13.81 4.10 -1.79
C PHE A 181 -13.40 3.35 -3.06
N THR A 182 -13.64 3.93 -4.22
CA THR A 182 -13.24 3.37 -5.52
C THR A 182 -12.01 4.13 -6.02
N MET A 183 -11.05 3.38 -6.54
CA MET A 183 -9.82 3.92 -7.09
C MET A 183 -9.96 4.25 -8.56
N PHE A 184 -9.49 5.41 -8.94
CA PHE A 184 -9.36 5.88 -10.31
C PHE A 184 -7.89 6.13 -10.63
N PHE A 185 -7.57 6.26 -11.91
CA PHE A 185 -6.20 6.38 -12.38
C PHE A 185 -6.06 7.51 -13.37
N ALA A 186 -4.93 8.21 -13.29
CA ALA A 186 -4.48 9.18 -14.27
C ALA A 186 -3.04 8.90 -14.66
N GLU A 187 -2.66 9.27 -15.87
CA GLU A 187 -1.32 9.08 -16.41
C GLU A 187 -0.69 10.42 -16.81
N SER A 188 0.64 10.48 -16.76
CA SER A 188 1.42 11.64 -17.16
C SER A 188 2.77 11.21 -17.71
N ALA A 189 3.19 11.79 -18.84
CA ALA A 189 4.53 11.58 -19.38
C ALA A 189 5.58 12.50 -18.72
N ASP A 190 5.17 13.61 -18.12
CA ASP A 190 6.05 14.72 -17.72
C ASP A 190 5.87 15.18 -16.26
N LEU A 191 4.98 14.53 -15.49
CA LEU A 191 4.55 14.94 -14.15
C LEU A 191 3.88 16.32 -14.10
N LYS A 192 3.55 16.90 -15.25
CA LYS A 192 2.93 18.23 -15.34
C LYS A 192 1.51 18.15 -15.85
N THR A 193 1.29 17.35 -16.88
CA THR A 193 0.00 17.18 -17.53
C THR A 193 -0.55 15.81 -17.22
N TRP A 194 -1.69 15.75 -16.52
CA TRP A 194 -2.34 14.52 -16.12
C TRP A 194 -3.61 14.27 -16.93
N LYS A 195 -3.83 13.03 -17.33
CA LYS A 195 -5.03 12.60 -18.05
C LYS A 195 -5.63 11.39 -17.41
N LEU A 196 -6.95 11.40 -17.22
CA LEU A 196 -7.67 10.22 -16.69
C LEU A 196 -7.51 9.03 -17.64
N VAL A 197 -7.17 7.87 -17.10
CA VAL A 197 -7.15 6.61 -17.84
C VAL A 197 -8.58 6.12 -17.98
N LYS A 198 -9.13 6.24 -19.18
CA LYS A 198 -10.53 5.92 -19.46
C LYS A 198 -10.86 4.47 -19.12
N GLY A 199 -11.86 4.28 -18.26
CA GLY A 199 -12.35 2.97 -17.82
C GLY A 199 -11.45 2.26 -16.82
N ALA A 200 -10.33 2.85 -16.41
CA ALA A 200 -9.47 2.32 -15.36
C ALA A 200 -10.07 2.63 -13.99
N ARG A 201 -10.32 1.59 -13.22
CA ARG A 201 -10.84 1.68 -11.85
C ARG A 201 -10.67 0.37 -11.10
N MET A 202 -10.72 0.44 -9.78
CA MET A 202 -10.68 -0.73 -8.90
C MET A 202 -11.56 -0.48 -7.67
N GLY A 203 -12.22 -1.53 -7.17
CA GLY A 203 -12.99 -1.47 -5.93
C GLY A 203 -14.45 -1.08 -6.09
N GLU A 204 -15.07 -1.30 -7.25
CA GLU A 204 -16.49 -1.01 -7.43
C GLU A 204 -17.41 -1.88 -6.56
N ASP A 205 -17.01 -3.13 -6.31
CA ASP A 205 -17.77 -4.15 -5.57
C ASP A 205 -17.29 -4.36 -4.13
N ARG A 206 -16.19 -3.72 -3.75
CA ARG A 206 -15.54 -3.89 -2.44
C ARG A 206 -14.92 -2.62 -1.90
N TYR A 207 -14.69 -2.58 -0.59
CA TYR A 207 -13.93 -1.51 0.04
C TYR A 207 -12.44 -1.65 -0.32
N THR A 208 -11.83 -0.58 -0.83
CA THR A 208 -10.44 -0.57 -1.31
C THR A 208 -9.69 0.71 -0.93
N GLY A 209 -9.86 1.21 0.27
CA GLY A 209 -9.15 2.40 0.75
C GLY A 209 -7.65 2.19 0.95
N ALA A 210 -6.95 3.26 1.30
CA ALA A 210 -5.54 3.27 1.69
C ALA A 210 -4.60 2.66 0.62
N PRO A 211 -4.48 3.29 -0.54
CA PRO A 211 -3.79 2.74 -1.71
C PRO A 211 -2.27 2.80 -1.63
N MET A 212 -1.61 1.77 -2.12
CA MET A 212 -0.20 1.81 -2.53
C MET A 212 -0.08 1.16 -3.91
N LEU A 213 0.53 1.86 -4.86
CA LEU A 213 0.72 1.41 -6.23
C LEU A 213 2.20 1.21 -6.54
N ARG A 214 2.55 0.07 -7.17
CA ARG A 214 3.89 -0.24 -7.67
C ARG A 214 3.79 -0.81 -9.08
N HIS A 215 4.87 -0.70 -9.86
CA HIS A 215 4.94 -1.26 -11.22
C HIS A 215 6.24 -2.03 -11.42
N PHE A 216 6.13 -3.32 -11.75
CA PHE A 216 7.26 -4.19 -12.03
C PHE A 216 6.90 -5.22 -13.09
N GLY A 217 7.78 -5.44 -14.07
CA GLY A 217 7.62 -6.49 -15.06
C GLY A 217 6.36 -6.39 -15.91
N GLY A 218 5.88 -5.17 -16.17
CA GLY A 218 4.65 -4.90 -16.92
C GLY A 218 3.36 -5.09 -16.12
N TRP A 219 3.46 -5.31 -14.81
CA TRP A 219 2.32 -5.41 -13.90
C TRP A 219 2.25 -4.22 -12.96
N PHE A 220 1.07 -3.66 -12.79
CA PHE A 220 0.70 -2.79 -11.68
C PHE A 220 0.29 -3.66 -10.50
N TYR A 221 0.94 -3.49 -9.35
CA TYR A 221 0.60 -4.11 -8.07
C TYR A 221 -0.08 -3.08 -7.20
N TYR A 222 -1.30 -3.37 -6.83
CA TYR A 222 -2.13 -2.46 -6.05
C TYR A 222 -2.43 -3.04 -4.68
N PHE A 223 -1.83 -2.46 -3.66
CA PHE A 223 -2.10 -2.81 -2.27
C PHE A 223 -3.24 -1.92 -1.76
N HIS A 224 -4.16 -2.54 -1.07
CA HIS A 224 -5.37 -1.86 -0.61
C HIS A 224 -5.89 -2.46 0.69
N LEU A 225 -6.65 -1.65 1.44
CA LEU A 225 -7.39 -2.13 2.59
C LEU A 225 -8.66 -2.84 2.14
N GLU A 226 -8.93 -4.01 2.72
CA GLU A 226 -10.18 -4.75 2.53
C GLU A 226 -10.71 -5.24 3.87
N GLY A 227 -12.03 -5.18 4.06
CA GLY A 227 -12.67 -5.67 5.25
C GLY A 227 -13.86 -4.85 5.71
N ASP A 228 -14.29 -5.11 6.93
CA ASP A 228 -15.34 -4.38 7.62
C ASP A 228 -15.18 -4.47 9.15
N TYR A 229 -16.02 -3.76 9.88
CA TYR A 229 -15.95 -3.73 11.35
C TYR A 229 -16.32 -5.06 12.04
N ARG A 230 -16.88 -6.02 11.31
CA ARG A 230 -17.21 -7.34 11.82
C ARG A 230 -16.04 -8.30 11.78
N TYR A 231 -15.27 -8.26 10.68
CA TYR A 231 -14.19 -9.21 10.39
C TYR A 231 -12.80 -8.59 10.47
N GLY A 232 -12.73 -7.27 10.75
CA GLY A 232 -11.51 -6.49 10.72
C GLY A 232 -11.09 -6.09 9.33
N PHE A 233 -10.08 -5.23 9.28
CA PHE A 233 -9.53 -4.65 8.05
C PHE A 233 -8.10 -5.14 7.85
N LYS A 234 -7.79 -5.60 6.64
CA LYS A 234 -6.51 -6.21 6.28
C LYS A 234 -5.98 -5.62 4.99
N THR A 235 -4.69 -5.48 4.90
CA THR A 235 -4.07 -5.14 3.61
C THR A 235 -4.06 -6.36 2.69
N ARG A 236 -4.56 -6.16 1.47
CA ARG A 236 -4.61 -7.10 0.36
C ARG A 236 -3.81 -6.56 -0.82
N VAL A 237 -3.62 -7.39 -1.83
CA VAL A 237 -2.98 -6.98 -3.09
C VAL A 237 -3.72 -7.57 -4.29
N ALA A 238 -3.83 -6.74 -5.33
CA ALA A 238 -4.26 -7.14 -6.67
C ALA A 238 -3.21 -6.70 -7.68
N ARG A 239 -3.19 -7.32 -8.87
CA ARG A 239 -2.34 -6.88 -9.98
C ARG A 239 -3.14 -6.72 -11.27
N SER A 240 -2.63 -5.87 -12.16
CA SER A 240 -3.24 -5.58 -13.46
C SER A 240 -2.17 -5.20 -14.48
N HIS A 241 -2.37 -5.51 -15.76
CA HIS A 241 -1.56 -4.97 -16.85
C HIS A 241 -2.11 -3.65 -17.39
N ASP A 242 -3.40 -3.39 -17.21
CA ASP A 242 -4.14 -2.33 -17.92
C ASP A 242 -4.91 -1.37 -17.00
N LEU A 243 -4.80 -1.55 -15.67
CA LEU A 243 -5.54 -0.80 -14.64
C LEU A 243 -7.07 -0.96 -14.71
N LYS A 244 -7.56 -1.94 -15.49
CA LYS A 244 -9.00 -2.22 -15.70
C LYS A 244 -9.39 -3.61 -15.28
N SER A 245 -8.56 -4.59 -15.61
CA SER A 245 -8.76 -6.00 -15.31
C SER A 245 -7.83 -6.40 -14.16
N TRP A 246 -8.39 -6.79 -13.03
CA TRP A 246 -7.63 -7.05 -11.81
C TRP A 246 -7.63 -8.52 -11.42
N GLU A 247 -6.45 -9.06 -11.18
CA GLU A 247 -6.22 -10.35 -10.56
C GLU A 247 -5.96 -10.14 -9.06
N PHE A 248 -6.82 -10.70 -8.21
CA PHE A 248 -6.70 -10.57 -6.76
C PHE A 248 -5.91 -11.74 -6.17
N SER A 249 -4.89 -11.44 -5.38
CA SER A 249 -4.19 -12.47 -4.62
C SER A 249 -5.11 -13.10 -3.56
N PRO A 250 -5.08 -14.42 -3.38
CA PRO A 250 -5.79 -15.07 -2.28
C PRO A 250 -5.14 -14.79 -0.91
N HIS A 251 -3.93 -14.28 -0.90
CA HIS A 251 -3.14 -14.09 0.32
C HIS A 251 -3.41 -12.74 0.98
N VAL A 252 -3.34 -12.72 2.30
CA VAL A 252 -3.30 -11.49 3.11
C VAL A 252 -1.86 -10.99 3.12
N VAL A 253 -1.68 -9.70 2.83
CA VAL A 253 -0.37 -9.03 2.88
C VAL A 253 -0.02 -8.68 4.32
N LEU A 254 -0.94 -8.02 5.00
CA LEU A 254 -0.77 -7.59 6.38
C LEU A 254 -2.10 -7.71 7.14
N ASP A 255 -2.05 -8.33 8.30
CA ASP A 255 -3.18 -8.54 9.22
C ASP A 255 -2.86 -7.86 10.56
N TYR A 256 -3.87 -7.57 11.37
CA TYR A 256 -3.64 -7.16 12.76
C TYR A 256 -3.04 -8.32 13.58
N ASP A 257 -2.19 -7.97 14.54
CA ASP A 257 -1.35 -8.93 15.27
C ASP A 257 -0.94 -8.36 16.63
N PRO A 258 -0.77 -9.16 17.68
CA PRO A 258 -0.28 -8.68 18.97
C PRO A 258 1.04 -7.90 18.91
N MET A 259 1.88 -8.14 17.89
CA MET A 259 3.13 -7.39 17.68
C MET A 259 2.87 -5.91 17.38
N ASP A 260 1.69 -5.54 16.91
CA ASP A 260 1.32 -4.15 16.64
C ASP A 260 1.40 -3.29 17.92
N LYS A 261 1.12 -3.88 19.07
CA LYS A 261 1.18 -3.21 20.38
C LYS A 261 2.58 -3.18 21.01
N MET A 262 3.55 -3.86 20.43
CA MET A 262 4.93 -3.74 20.86
C MET A 262 5.47 -2.36 20.53
N LEU A 263 6.29 -1.80 21.39
CA LEU A 263 6.86 -0.47 21.16
C LEU A 263 8.15 -0.59 20.37
N TYR A 264 8.23 0.06 19.23
CA TYR A 264 9.49 0.22 18.53
C TYR A 264 10.32 1.32 19.22
N PRO A 265 11.59 1.05 19.58
CA PRO A 265 12.41 2.02 20.28
C PRO A 265 12.82 3.17 19.35
N VAL A 266 12.22 4.34 19.56
CA VAL A 266 12.60 5.57 18.85
C VAL A 266 13.37 6.48 19.82
N PRO A 267 14.67 6.72 19.60
CA PRO A 267 15.53 7.42 20.58
C PRO A 267 15.07 8.81 21.02
N THR A 268 14.24 9.46 20.20
CA THR A 268 13.76 10.84 20.44
C THR A 268 12.28 10.93 20.75
N ARG A 269 11.59 9.80 20.82
CA ARG A 269 10.14 9.72 21.03
C ARG A 269 9.84 8.67 22.09
N GLU A 270 10.36 8.85 23.30
CA GLU A 270 10.01 7.97 24.41
C GLU A 270 8.52 8.13 24.72
N PHE A 271 7.80 7.01 24.67
CA PHE A 271 6.39 6.98 25.06
C PHE A 271 6.28 7.17 26.58
N THR A 272 5.42 8.08 26.97
CA THR A 272 5.03 8.24 28.37
C THR A 272 4.28 6.99 28.88
N ASP A 273 4.16 6.81 30.18
CA ASP A 273 3.44 5.66 30.74
C ASP A 273 1.95 5.68 30.36
N SER A 274 1.34 6.86 30.22
CA SER A 274 -0.03 7.00 29.72
C SER A 274 -0.18 6.58 28.26
N GLU A 275 0.80 6.88 27.41
CA GLU A 275 0.81 6.46 26.01
C GLU A 275 1.04 4.96 25.86
N LYS A 276 1.95 4.39 26.67
CA LYS A 276 2.16 2.93 26.72
C LYS A 276 0.86 2.20 27.13
N ALA A 277 0.18 2.72 28.16
CA ALA A 277 -1.11 2.18 28.59
C ALA A 277 -2.19 2.32 27.51
N TYR A 278 -2.20 3.45 26.78
CA TYR A 278 -3.12 3.69 25.67
C TYR A 278 -2.90 2.69 24.53
N ILE A 279 -1.65 2.48 24.10
CA ILE A 279 -1.28 1.49 23.07
C ILE A 279 -1.67 0.08 23.53
N ALA A 280 -1.31 -0.31 24.74
CA ALA A 280 -1.60 -1.64 25.28
C ALA A 280 -3.11 -1.93 25.35
N GLY A 281 -3.92 -0.93 25.73
CA GLY A 281 -5.36 -1.03 25.85
C GLY A 281 -6.14 -0.85 24.54
N ALA A 282 -5.48 -0.44 23.46
CA ALA A 282 -6.15 -0.14 22.20
C ALA A 282 -6.80 -1.39 21.57
N LYS A 283 -7.96 -1.18 20.94
CA LYS A 283 -8.59 -2.22 20.12
C LYS A 283 -7.88 -2.27 18.77
N ASP A 284 -7.38 -3.45 18.44
CA ASP A 284 -6.71 -3.73 17.19
C ASP A 284 -7.60 -4.59 16.29
N VAL A 285 -8.09 -4.01 15.20
CA VAL A 285 -8.93 -4.65 14.16
C VAL A 285 -8.54 -4.18 12.77
N ASN A 286 -7.36 -3.57 12.63
CA ASN A 286 -6.95 -2.89 11.41
C ASN A 286 -5.46 -3.09 11.14
N ALA A 287 -5.13 -3.32 9.87
CA ALA A 287 -3.77 -3.20 9.33
C ALA A 287 -3.88 -2.54 7.95
N SER A 288 -3.72 -1.22 7.89
CA SER A 288 -3.97 -0.36 6.72
C SER A 288 -2.80 0.55 6.38
N ASP A 289 -3.00 1.38 5.37
CA ASP A 289 -2.09 2.46 4.98
C ASP A 289 -0.63 1.98 4.82
N LEU A 290 -0.49 0.75 4.29
CA LEU A 290 0.83 0.18 4.01
C LEU A 290 1.52 0.99 2.93
N ASP A 291 2.72 1.48 3.23
CA ASP A 291 3.66 1.94 2.22
C ASP A 291 5.07 1.40 2.49
N MET A 292 5.90 1.34 1.47
CA MET A 292 7.20 0.70 1.55
C MET A 292 8.24 1.33 0.63
N CYS A 293 9.51 1.14 0.98
CA CYS A 293 10.64 1.39 0.09
C CYS A 293 11.77 0.40 0.36
N GLU A 294 12.60 0.18 -0.65
CA GLU A 294 13.81 -0.62 -0.50
C GLU A 294 14.97 0.25 -0.02
N PHE A 295 15.64 -0.15 1.04
CA PHE A 295 16.82 0.53 1.56
C PHE A 295 17.87 -0.45 2.07
N LYS A 296 19.08 -0.40 1.49
CA LYS A 296 20.24 -1.24 1.87
C LYS A 296 19.92 -2.74 1.88
N GLY A 297 19.20 -3.20 0.86
CA GLY A 297 18.84 -4.61 0.69
C GLY A 297 17.73 -5.11 1.59
N LYS A 298 16.99 -4.21 2.22
CA LYS A 298 15.78 -4.52 3.00
C LYS A 298 14.61 -3.75 2.48
N LEU A 299 13.45 -4.37 2.55
CA LEU A 299 12.17 -3.70 2.40
C LEU A 299 11.77 -3.10 3.75
N ILE A 300 11.57 -1.79 3.79
CA ILE A 300 11.13 -1.03 4.96
C ILE A 300 9.69 -0.63 4.74
N CYS A 301 8.80 -1.00 5.66
CA CYS A 301 7.37 -0.80 5.54
C CYS A 301 6.84 -0.02 6.74
N PHE A 302 5.98 0.95 6.47
CA PHE A 302 5.13 1.58 7.49
C PHE A 302 3.67 1.25 7.21
N TYR A 303 2.91 1.11 8.26
CA TYR A 303 1.48 0.81 8.18
C TYR A 303 0.76 1.38 9.40
N SER A 304 -0.56 1.48 9.30
CA SER A 304 -1.42 1.90 10.41
C SER A 304 -2.15 0.71 11.01
N TRP A 305 -2.31 0.70 12.32
CA TRP A 305 -3.14 -0.25 13.03
C TRP A 305 -4.06 0.48 14.01
N GLY A 306 -5.07 -0.19 14.55
CA GLY A 306 -6.00 0.38 15.51
C GLY A 306 -7.45 0.01 15.25
N ASN A 307 -8.39 0.95 15.48
CA ASN A 307 -9.81 0.64 15.47
C ASN A 307 -10.58 1.19 14.25
N GLN A 308 -9.93 1.83 13.27
CA GLN A 308 -10.55 2.51 12.11
C GLN A 308 -11.63 3.55 12.49
N ARG A 309 -11.54 4.10 13.70
CA ARG A 309 -12.50 5.09 14.24
C ARG A 309 -11.79 6.18 15.04
N GLY A 310 -10.59 6.56 14.60
CA GLY A 310 -9.84 7.66 15.20
C GLY A 310 -8.77 7.25 16.22
N ASN A 311 -8.71 5.99 16.65
CA ASN A 311 -7.59 5.47 17.43
C ASN A 311 -6.71 4.65 16.49
N GLU A 312 -5.69 5.29 15.95
CA GLU A 312 -4.79 4.72 14.95
C GLU A 312 -3.34 5.02 15.33
N PHE A 313 -2.48 4.09 15.02
CA PHE A 313 -1.07 4.08 15.39
C PHE A 313 -0.25 3.77 14.15
N SER A 314 0.90 4.40 14.00
CA SER A 314 1.88 4.03 12.99
C SER A 314 2.78 2.92 13.51
N ALA A 315 3.02 1.91 12.71
CA ALA A 315 3.91 0.81 13.02
C ALA A 315 4.88 0.52 11.88
N LEU A 316 6.00 -0.12 12.24
CA LEU A 316 7.09 -0.47 11.34
C LEU A 316 7.14 -1.98 11.13
N ALA A 317 7.40 -2.40 9.90
CA ALA A 317 7.71 -3.77 9.53
C ALA A 317 8.85 -3.80 8.51
N GLU A 318 9.50 -4.95 8.34
CA GLU A 318 10.56 -5.14 7.34
C GLU A 318 10.55 -6.54 6.74
N ALA A 319 11.21 -6.70 5.60
CA ALA A 319 11.55 -8.00 5.01
C ALA A 319 12.93 -7.94 4.34
N ASP A 320 13.60 -9.10 4.25
CA ASP A 320 14.89 -9.23 3.55
C ASP A 320 14.62 -9.58 2.08
N CYS A 321 14.11 -8.61 1.31
CA CYS A 321 13.80 -8.73 -0.11
C CYS A 321 13.72 -7.36 -0.77
N THR A 322 13.67 -7.33 -2.10
CA THR A 322 13.36 -6.14 -2.90
C THR A 322 11.85 -5.86 -2.93
N GLU A 323 11.46 -4.64 -3.29
CA GLU A 323 10.04 -4.30 -3.53
C GLU A 323 9.43 -5.22 -4.60
N ARG A 324 10.19 -5.50 -5.67
CA ARG A 324 9.75 -6.36 -6.76
C ARG A 324 9.49 -7.79 -6.28
N GLU A 325 10.44 -8.41 -5.60
CA GLU A 325 10.29 -9.77 -5.06
C GLU A 325 9.09 -9.87 -4.12
N PHE A 326 8.88 -8.84 -3.28
CA PHE A 326 7.74 -8.78 -2.40
C PHE A 326 6.41 -8.76 -3.18
N CYS A 327 6.28 -7.86 -4.15
CA CYS A 327 5.07 -7.75 -4.97
C CYS A 327 4.77 -9.03 -5.75
N GLU A 328 5.78 -9.61 -6.41
CA GLU A 328 5.64 -10.83 -7.23
C GLU A 328 5.27 -12.05 -6.39
N SER A 329 5.77 -12.15 -5.14
CA SER A 329 5.58 -13.31 -4.26
C SER A 329 4.12 -13.65 -3.93
N PHE A 330 3.20 -12.73 -4.15
CA PHE A 330 1.77 -12.93 -3.89
C PHE A 330 1.02 -13.61 -5.05
N PHE A 331 1.68 -13.81 -6.20
CA PHE A 331 1.06 -14.30 -7.44
C PHE A 331 1.81 -15.49 -8.08
N ASP A 332 2.84 -16.01 -7.42
CA ASP A 332 3.65 -17.16 -7.87
C ASP A 332 3.01 -18.52 -7.50
#